data_654c5c8f05f6774a8b36b103174d36d7
#
_entry.id   654c5c8f05f6774a8b36b103174d36d7
#
_cell.length_a   1.000
_cell.length_b   1.000
_cell.length_c   1.000
_cell.angle_alpha   90.00
_cell.angle_beta   90.00
_cell.angle_gamma   90.00
#
_symmetry.space_group_name_H-M   'P 1'
#
loop_
_entity.id
_entity.type
_entity.pdbx_description
1 polymer ?
#
loop_
_entity_poly.entity_id
_entity_poly.type
_entity_poly.pdbx_seq_one_letter_code
_entity_poly.pdbx_strand_id
1 'polypeptide(L)'
;PHIIFYGPSGSGKRTIMNNFIQKIYNSDKQKINQYVMYVNCAHSKGIRFIRDDLKFFAKTNIHNKNNNLFKSIVLFNADKLTIDAQSALRRCIEQFSHTTRFFILVENENRLLKPILSRFCNIFIPYPTINGEKISFHEYNKKEIIKHSFLLKRKSWLQKQINKKSNYNTIKKRNDFVEKIYDKGYSGLDLLEIIENDKTGKDKYLYLIYFDKIRSEYRNEKLFIFAILNLYFMRKKLNLENILEM
;
A
#
# COMPACT_ATOMS: atom_id res chain seq x y z
N PRO A 1 -20.00 -1.94 21.01
CA PRO A 1 -18.83 -1.07 21.14
C PRO A 1 -18.37 -0.56 19.80
N HIS A 2 -17.55 0.50 19.78
CA HIS A 2 -16.75 0.88 18.64
C HIS A 2 -15.49 -0.01 18.60
N ILE A 3 -14.97 -0.35 17.41
CA ILE A 3 -13.86 -1.29 17.29
C ILE A 3 -12.78 -0.74 16.38
N ILE A 4 -11.52 -0.86 16.79
CA ILE A 4 -10.34 -0.63 15.98
C ILE A 4 -9.68 -1.97 15.68
N PHE A 5 -9.49 -2.28 14.39
CA PHE A 5 -8.63 -3.36 13.94
C PHE A 5 -7.29 -2.79 13.53
N TYR A 6 -6.22 -3.14 14.22
CA TYR A 6 -4.89 -2.68 13.93
C TYR A 6 -3.92 -3.84 13.70
N GLY A 7 -2.86 -3.59 12.97
CA GLY A 7 -1.86 -4.61 12.65
C GLY A 7 -1.22 -4.39 11.28
N PRO A 8 -0.23 -5.21 10.92
CA PRO A 8 0.58 -5.02 9.73
C PRO A 8 -0.23 -5.14 8.44
N SER A 9 0.27 -4.53 7.34
CA SER A 9 -0.35 -4.63 6.02
C SER A 9 -0.37 -6.08 5.54
N GLY A 10 -1.49 -6.51 4.95
CA GLY A 10 -1.65 -7.91 4.52
C GLY A 10 -2.05 -8.90 5.60
N SER A 11 -2.40 -8.45 6.82
CA SER A 11 -2.91 -9.33 7.88
C SER A 11 -4.39 -9.76 7.72
N GLY A 12 -5.10 -9.25 6.71
CA GLY A 12 -6.49 -9.62 6.44
C GLY A 12 -7.54 -8.77 7.18
N LYS A 13 -7.17 -7.63 7.80
CA LYS A 13 -8.09 -6.72 8.53
C LYS A 13 -9.37 -6.41 7.75
N ARG A 14 -9.21 -6.12 6.45
CA ARG A 14 -10.35 -5.76 5.59
C ARG A 14 -11.32 -6.92 5.39
N THR A 15 -10.79 -8.12 5.21
CA THR A 15 -11.60 -9.35 5.06
C THR A 15 -12.36 -9.65 6.34
N ILE A 16 -11.69 -9.56 7.49
CA ILE A 16 -12.31 -9.75 8.82
C ILE A 16 -13.44 -8.74 9.02
N MET A 17 -13.20 -7.46 8.69
CA MET A 17 -14.21 -6.41 8.83
C MET A 17 -15.42 -6.67 7.93
N ASN A 18 -15.21 -7.05 6.67
CA ASN A 18 -16.30 -7.35 5.75
C ASN A 18 -17.13 -8.54 6.24
N ASN A 19 -16.48 -9.61 6.70
CA ASN A 19 -17.18 -10.77 7.29
C ASN A 19 -17.95 -10.38 8.55
N PHE A 20 -17.41 -9.47 9.35
CA PHE A 20 -18.07 -8.96 10.57
C PHE A 20 -19.34 -8.16 10.20
N ILE A 21 -19.27 -7.27 9.22
CA ILE A 21 -20.43 -6.53 8.70
C ILE A 21 -21.48 -7.48 8.11
N GLN A 22 -21.06 -8.49 7.33
CA GLN A 22 -22.00 -9.48 6.81
C GLN A 22 -22.76 -10.23 7.91
N LYS A 23 -22.07 -10.57 9.00
CA LYS A 23 -22.72 -11.21 10.16
C LYS A 23 -23.69 -10.27 10.87
N ILE A 24 -23.35 -8.99 11.07
CA ILE A 24 -24.23 -8.00 11.73
C ILE A 24 -25.54 -7.82 10.96
N TYR A 25 -25.47 -7.76 9.63
CA TYR A 25 -26.63 -7.48 8.75
C TYR A 25 -27.19 -8.73 8.07
N ASN A 26 -26.84 -9.95 8.56
CA ASN A 26 -27.32 -11.24 8.04
C ASN A 26 -27.09 -11.42 6.51
N SER A 27 -25.98 -10.89 6.02
CA SER A 27 -25.61 -10.91 4.58
C SER A 27 -26.63 -10.27 3.63
N ASP A 28 -27.55 -9.45 4.16
CA ASP A 28 -28.55 -8.74 3.37
C ASP A 28 -27.90 -7.52 2.70
N LYS A 29 -27.69 -7.61 1.39
CA LYS A 29 -27.06 -6.57 0.58
C LYS A 29 -27.81 -5.22 0.63
N GLN A 30 -29.15 -5.26 0.68
CA GLN A 30 -29.94 -4.03 0.75
C GLN A 30 -29.71 -3.30 2.07
N LYS A 31 -29.73 -4.03 3.19
CA LYS A 31 -29.42 -3.46 4.50
C LYS A 31 -27.99 -2.95 4.56
N ILE A 32 -27.00 -3.72 4.08
CA ILE A 32 -25.61 -3.25 4.06
C ILE A 32 -25.47 -1.94 3.30
N ASN A 33 -26.07 -1.80 2.10
CA ASN A 33 -26.00 -0.57 1.33
C ASN A 33 -26.67 0.63 2.01
N GLN A 34 -27.72 0.39 2.78
CA GLN A 34 -28.47 1.44 3.47
C GLN A 34 -27.84 1.85 4.81
N TYR A 35 -27.31 0.87 5.57
CA TYR A 35 -26.87 1.07 6.95
C TYR A 35 -25.36 1.13 7.12
N VAL A 36 -24.57 0.80 6.10
CA VAL A 36 -23.11 0.77 6.20
C VAL A 36 -22.50 1.79 5.26
N MET A 37 -21.68 2.68 5.82
CA MET A 37 -20.87 3.62 5.05
C MET A 37 -19.41 3.20 5.08
N TYR A 38 -18.84 2.93 3.90
CA TYR A 38 -17.43 2.61 3.74
C TYR A 38 -16.65 3.84 3.29
N VAL A 39 -15.58 4.17 3.99
CA VAL A 39 -14.74 5.34 3.73
C VAL A 39 -13.28 4.95 3.69
N ASN A 40 -12.59 5.30 2.61
CA ASN A 40 -11.13 5.20 2.56
C ASN A 40 -10.50 6.56 2.85
N CYS A 41 -9.79 6.67 3.97
CA CYS A 41 -9.15 7.90 4.43
C CYS A 41 -7.82 8.20 3.69
N ALA A 42 -7.29 7.27 2.90
CA ALA A 42 -6.07 7.48 2.11
C ALA A 42 -6.26 8.45 0.93
N HIS A 43 -7.50 8.69 0.49
CA HIS A 43 -7.82 9.55 -0.65
C HIS A 43 -8.08 11.00 -0.22
N SER A 44 -7.18 11.60 0.54
CA SER A 44 -7.24 13.02 0.93
C SER A 44 -8.60 13.47 1.51
N LYS A 45 -9.29 12.56 2.19
CA LYS A 45 -10.55 12.85 2.88
C LYS A 45 -10.26 13.77 4.06
N GLY A 46 -10.41 15.07 3.83
CA GLY A 46 -10.13 16.10 4.80
C GLY A 46 -11.22 16.25 5.89
N ILE A 47 -11.03 17.24 6.75
CA ILE A 47 -11.95 17.61 7.83
C ILE A 47 -13.38 17.89 7.34
N ARG A 48 -13.54 18.46 6.11
CA ARG A 48 -14.85 18.76 5.51
C ARG A 48 -15.67 17.48 5.31
N PHE A 49 -15.07 16.46 4.73
CA PHE A 49 -15.74 15.17 4.55
C PHE A 49 -16.28 14.58 5.85
N ILE A 50 -15.48 14.65 6.94
CA ILE A 50 -15.91 14.15 8.24
C ILE A 50 -17.04 14.99 8.83
N ARG A 51 -16.99 16.31 8.65
CA ARG A 51 -18.03 17.22 9.16
C ARG A 51 -19.34 17.10 8.41
N ASP A 52 -19.29 16.97 7.11
CA ASP A 52 -20.45 17.06 6.23
C ASP A 52 -21.01 15.66 5.92
N ASP A 53 -20.25 14.83 5.23
CA ASP A 53 -20.75 13.53 4.73
C ASP A 53 -20.96 12.51 5.87
N LEU A 54 -19.97 12.34 6.76
CA LEU A 54 -20.11 11.41 7.88
C LEU A 54 -21.20 11.84 8.84
N LYS A 55 -21.25 13.13 9.16
CA LYS A 55 -22.26 13.68 10.06
C LYS A 55 -23.65 13.59 9.45
N PHE A 56 -23.79 13.87 8.15
CA PHE A 56 -25.06 13.71 7.44
C PHE A 56 -25.54 12.26 7.49
N PHE A 57 -24.66 11.30 7.14
CA PHE A 57 -25.00 9.88 7.22
C PHE A 57 -25.39 9.46 8.64
N ALA A 58 -24.64 9.86 9.65
CA ALA A 58 -24.94 9.51 11.05
C ALA A 58 -26.27 10.12 11.54
N LYS A 59 -26.61 11.33 11.08
CA LYS A 59 -27.81 12.08 11.48
C LYS A 59 -29.09 11.58 10.80
N THR A 60 -29.04 11.06 9.56
CA THR A 60 -30.23 10.57 8.88
C THR A 60 -30.92 9.49 9.71
N ASN A 61 -32.19 9.69 10.05
CA ASN A 61 -32.98 8.70 10.79
C ASN A 61 -33.34 7.54 9.86
N ILE A 62 -33.24 6.33 10.38
CA ILE A 62 -33.66 5.14 9.69
C ILE A 62 -34.96 4.68 10.36
N HIS A 63 -36.06 4.74 9.60
CA HIS A 63 -37.33 4.21 10.08
C HIS A 63 -37.28 2.68 10.08
N ASN A 64 -36.85 2.11 11.19
CA ASN A 64 -36.94 0.67 11.41
C ASN A 64 -38.10 0.38 12.36
N LYS A 65 -39.00 -0.47 11.89
CA LYS A 65 -40.07 -1.04 12.70
C LYS A 65 -39.54 -1.90 13.87
N ASN A 66 -38.29 -2.38 13.79
CA ASN A 66 -37.61 -3.14 14.84
C ASN A 66 -36.37 -2.35 15.29
N ASN A 67 -36.40 -1.78 16.47
CA ASN A 67 -35.42 -0.88 17.09
C ASN A 67 -34.00 -1.42 17.31
N ASN A 68 -33.60 -2.55 16.72
CA ASN A 68 -32.34 -3.22 17.03
C ASN A 68 -31.20 -3.01 16.00
N LEU A 69 -31.43 -2.29 14.91
CA LEU A 69 -30.41 -2.04 13.90
C LEU A 69 -29.77 -0.68 14.12
N PHE A 70 -28.44 -0.66 14.15
CA PHE A 70 -27.61 0.54 14.23
C PHE A 70 -26.92 0.78 12.88
N LYS A 71 -26.49 2.00 12.63
CA LYS A 71 -25.62 2.30 11.48
C LYS A 71 -24.19 1.92 11.74
N SER A 72 -23.47 1.55 10.70
CA SER A 72 -22.05 1.23 10.75
C SER A 72 -21.25 2.16 9.84
N ILE A 73 -20.22 2.79 10.36
CA ILE A 73 -19.25 3.57 9.60
C ILE A 73 -17.92 2.85 9.67
N VAL A 74 -17.40 2.43 8.51
CA VAL A 74 -16.15 1.71 8.37
C VAL A 74 -15.09 2.62 7.74
N LEU A 75 -14.05 2.96 8.50
CA LEU A 75 -12.97 3.83 8.08
C LEU A 75 -11.72 3.00 7.78
N PHE A 76 -11.33 2.91 6.52
CA PHE A 76 -10.08 2.30 6.09
C PHE A 76 -8.94 3.31 6.10
N ASN A 77 -7.74 2.88 6.49
CA ASN A 77 -6.53 3.70 6.51
C ASN A 77 -6.70 5.00 7.31
N ALA A 78 -7.34 4.94 8.45
CA ALA A 78 -7.62 6.11 9.28
C ALA A 78 -6.34 6.74 9.87
N ASP A 79 -5.22 6.03 9.85
CA ASP A 79 -3.88 6.54 10.16
C ASP A 79 -3.37 7.60 9.17
N LYS A 80 -4.04 7.78 8.02
CA LYS A 80 -3.76 8.85 7.05
C LYS A 80 -4.55 10.13 7.30
N LEU A 81 -5.46 10.14 8.28
CA LEU A 81 -6.20 11.34 8.64
C LEU A 81 -5.29 12.37 9.33
N THR A 82 -5.48 13.64 8.97
CA THR A 82 -4.82 14.76 9.68
C THR A 82 -5.31 14.85 11.12
N ILE A 83 -4.54 15.51 11.98
CA ILE A 83 -4.90 15.72 13.40
C ILE A 83 -6.25 16.42 13.54
N ASP A 84 -6.51 17.44 12.70
CA ASP A 84 -7.78 18.16 12.71
C ASP A 84 -8.96 17.29 12.27
N ALA A 85 -8.75 16.43 11.28
CA ALA A 85 -9.75 15.47 10.82
C ALA A 85 -10.06 14.43 11.91
N GLN A 86 -9.04 13.95 12.63
CA GLN A 86 -9.22 13.06 13.76
C GLN A 86 -9.97 13.73 14.92
N SER A 87 -9.67 15.01 15.19
CA SER A 87 -10.38 15.80 16.23
C SER A 87 -11.85 16.01 15.87
N ALA A 88 -12.16 16.23 14.59
CA ALA A 88 -13.55 16.30 14.11
C ALA A 88 -14.26 14.93 14.19
N LEU A 89 -13.55 13.85 13.85
CA LEU A 89 -14.06 12.48 13.96
C LEU A 89 -14.40 12.13 15.41
N ARG A 90 -13.56 12.50 16.37
CA ARG A 90 -13.84 12.34 17.81
C ARG A 90 -15.18 12.93 18.18
N ARG A 91 -15.44 14.20 17.80
CA ARG A 91 -16.72 14.87 18.08
C ARG A 91 -17.92 14.13 17.46
N CYS A 92 -17.73 13.64 16.22
CA CYS A 92 -18.75 12.86 15.54
C CYS A 92 -19.07 11.54 16.27
N ILE A 93 -18.03 10.84 16.75
CA ILE A 93 -18.19 9.61 17.54
C ILE A 93 -18.95 9.88 18.84
N GLU A 94 -18.58 10.91 19.58
CA GLU A 94 -19.24 11.29 20.83
C GLU A 94 -20.73 11.63 20.59
N GLN A 95 -21.04 12.36 19.53
CA GLN A 95 -22.39 12.81 19.23
C GLN A 95 -23.33 11.67 18.80
N PHE A 96 -22.82 10.68 18.05
CA PHE A 96 -23.64 9.64 17.41
C PHE A 96 -23.42 8.23 17.96
N SER A 97 -22.75 8.09 19.10
CA SER A 97 -22.45 6.79 19.74
C SER A 97 -23.69 5.94 20.04
N HIS A 98 -24.86 6.54 20.22
CA HIS A 98 -26.10 5.83 20.51
C HIS A 98 -26.69 5.10 19.30
N THR A 99 -26.60 5.72 18.11
CA THR A 99 -27.25 5.25 16.87
C THR A 99 -26.29 4.64 15.88
N THR A 100 -24.99 4.94 15.99
CA THR A 100 -23.97 4.58 15.00
C THR A 100 -22.79 3.88 15.68
N ARG A 101 -22.28 2.82 15.03
CA ARG A 101 -21.04 2.15 15.43
C ARG A 101 -19.94 2.47 14.44
N PHE A 102 -18.77 2.80 14.97
CA PHE A 102 -17.60 3.14 14.19
C PHE A 102 -16.62 1.97 14.20
N PHE A 103 -16.13 1.60 13.03
CA PHE A 103 -15.12 0.58 12.84
C PHE A 103 -13.95 1.20 12.11
N ILE A 104 -12.77 1.11 12.70
CA ILE A 104 -11.56 1.76 12.20
C ILE A 104 -10.53 0.69 11.87
N LEU A 105 -9.92 0.78 10.68
CA LEU A 105 -8.83 -0.09 10.25
C LEU A 105 -7.58 0.75 10.06
N VAL A 106 -6.51 0.39 10.78
CA VAL A 106 -5.21 1.08 10.73
C VAL A 106 -4.06 0.07 10.69
N GLU A 107 -2.92 0.50 10.21
CA GLU A 107 -1.69 -0.28 10.30
C GLU A 107 -1.01 -0.08 11.64
N ASN A 108 -0.96 1.16 12.11
CA ASN A 108 -0.34 1.54 13.37
C ASN A 108 -1.31 2.38 14.22
N GLU A 109 -1.68 1.86 15.37
CA GLU A 109 -2.59 2.56 16.32
C GLU A 109 -1.99 3.84 16.89
N ASN A 110 -0.64 3.94 16.99
CA ASN A 110 0.04 5.11 17.53
C ASN A 110 -0.16 6.38 16.67
N ARG A 111 -0.64 6.24 15.43
CA ARG A 111 -1.00 7.37 14.56
C ARG A 111 -2.37 7.97 14.86
N LEU A 112 -3.15 7.27 15.68
CA LEU A 112 -4.44 7.78 16.14
C LEU A 112 -4.28 8.56 17.45
N LEU A 113 -5.08 9.59 17.60
CA LEU A 113 -5.11 10.38 18.82
C LEU A 113 -5.60 9.55 20.02
N LYS A 114 -4.92 9.67 21.16
CA LYS A 114 -5.30 8.97 22.42
C LYS A 114 -6.79 9.10 22.78
N PRO A 115 -7.44 10.28 22.61
CA PRO A 115 -8.87 10.43 22.86
C PRO A 115 -9.79 9.59 21.96
N ILE A 116 -9.31 9.18 20.77
CA ILE A 116 -10.04 8.24 19.93
C ILE A 116 -9.83 6.82 20.46
N LEU A 117 -8.58 6.43 20.70
CA LEU A 117 -8.24 5.09 21.19
C LEU A 117 -8.99 4.71 22.46
N SER A 118 -9.16 5.66 23.39
CA SER A 118 -9.86 5.44 24.66
C SER A 118 -11.35 5.11 24.54
N ARG A 119 -11.96 5.35 23.37
CA ARG A 119 -13.39 5.09 23.11
C ARG A 119 -13.66 3.82 22.32
N PHE A 120 -12.60 3.14 21.92
CA PHE A 120 -12.67 1.96 21.07
C PHE A 120 -12.13 0.72 21.80
N CYS A 121 -12.65 -0.42 21.39
CA CYS A 121 -12.05 -1.71 21.69
C CYS A 121 -10.97 -1.97 20.62
N ASN A 122 -9.70 -2.04 21.03
CA ASN A 122 -8.57 -2.23 20.15
C ASN A 122 -8.28 -3.72 19.98
N ILE A 123 -8.33 -4.20 18.72
CA ILE A 123 -8.11 -5.60 18.39
C ILE A 123 -6.91 -5.70 17.45
N PHE A 124 -5.84 -6.35 17.91
CA PHE A 124 -4.67 -6.63 17.10
C PHE A 124 -4.93 -7.78 16.15
N ILE A 125 -4.59 -7.60 14.86
CA ILE A 125 -4.68 -8.64 13.83
C ILE A 125 -3.26 -8.97 13.35
N PRO A 126 -2.68 -10.09 13.82
CA PRO A 126 -1.35 -10.52 13.39
C PRO A 126 -1.37 -11.04 11.95
N TYR A 127 -0.17 -11.31 11.41
CA TYR A 127 -0.08 -12.07 10.16
C TYR A 127 -0.72 -13.45 10.28
N PRO A 128 -1.43 -13.90 9.24
CA PRO A 128 -1.97 -15.25 9.22
C PRO A 128 -0.84 -16.29 9.19
N THR A 129 -1.08 -17.40 9.85
CA THR A 129 -0.19 -18.56 9.78
C THR A 129 -0.65 -19.47 8.66
N ILE A 130 0.17 -19.61 7.61
CA ILE A 130 -0.10 -20.45 6.45
C ILE A 130 1.02 -21.50 6.38
N ASN A 131 0.67 -22.76 6.40
CA ASN A 131 1.64 -23.88 6.40
C ASN A 131 2.70 -23.81 7.52
N GLY A 132 2.34 -23.26 8.69
CA GLY A 132 3.24 -23.11 9.83
C GLY A 132 4.09 -21.82 9.85
N GLU A 133 4.09 -21.05 8.78
CA GLU A 133 4.82 -19.78 8.67
C GLU A 133 3.86 -18.58 8.79
N LYS A 134 4.30 -17.52 9.48
CA LYS A 134 3.59 -16.24 9.55
C LYS A 134 3.91 -15.43 8.29
N ILE A 135 2.98 -15.39 7.35
CA ILE A 135 3.18 -14.75 6.04
C ILE A 135 2.08 -13.73 5.79
N SER A 136 2.44 -12.59 5.21
CA SER A 136 1.48 -11.60 4.72
C SER A 136 0.65 -12.18 3.57
N PHE A 137 -0.68 -11.91 3.55
CA PHE A 137 -1.52 -12.28 2.40
C PHE A 137 -1.05 -11.65 1.08
N HIS A 138 -0.40 -10.49 1.13
CA HIS A 138 0.18 -9.88 -0.07
C HIS A 138 1.34 -10.73 -0.63
N GLU A 139 2.21 -11.24 0.24
CA GLU A 139 3.31 -12.11 -0.17
C GLU A 139 2.82 -13.47 -0.61
N TYR A 140 1.82 -14.02 0.09
CA TYR A 140 1.19 -15.28 -0.30
C TYR A 140 0.58 -15.19 -1.70
N ASN A 141 -0.25 -14.18 -1.95
CA ASN A 141 -0.86 -13.96 -3.26
C ASN A 141 0.20 -13.66 -4.34
N LYS A 142 1.26 -12.89 -3.99
CA LYS A 142 2.38 -12.65 -4.89
C LYS A 142 3.11 -13.94 -5.25
N LYS A 143 3.34 -14.82 -4.29
CA LYS A 143 3.95 -16.15 -4.54
C LYS A 143 3.07 -17.02 -5.43
N GLU A 144 1.76 -17.02 -5.25
CA GLU A 144 0.83 -17.75 -6.12
C GLU A 144 0.78 -17.20 -7.54
N ILE A 145 0.74 -15.86 -7.70
CA ILE A 145 0.79 -15.20 -9.02
C ILE A 145 2.14 -15.45 -9.71
N ILE A 146 3.25 -15.46 -8.95
CA ILE A 146 4.60 -15.75 -9.47
C ILE A 146 4.74 -17.20 -9.94
N LYS A 147 3.96 -18.15 -9.42
CA LYS A 147 3.90 -19.51 -9.98
C LYS A 147 3.43 -19.52 -11.43
N HIS A 148 2.79 -18.46 -11.92
CA HIS A 148 2.52 -18.33 -13.35
C HIS A 148 3.82 -18.10 -14.13
N SER A 149 4.10 -19.05 -15.01
CA SER A 149 5.29 -19.14 -15.88
C SER A 149 5.66 -17.85 -16.63
N PHE A 150 4.73 -16.92 -16.74
CA PHE A 150 4.90 -15.65 -17.45
C PHE A 150 5.89 -14.68 -16.75
N LEU A 151 5.78 -14.49 -15.43
CA LEU A 151 6.67 -13.58 -14.69
C LEU A 151 8.10 -14.12 -14.63
N LEU A 152 8.25 -15.43 -14.47
CA LEU A 152 9.57 -16.07 -14.53
C LEU A 152 10.21 -15.91 -15.92
N LYS A 153 9.42 -16.04 -16.99
CA LYS A 153 9.87 -15.83 -18.36
C LYS A 153 10.27 -14.36 -18.60
N ARG A 154 9.53 -13.39 -18.04
CA ARG A 154 9.90 -11.97 -18.12
C ARG A 154 11.27 -11.70 -17.48
N LYS A 155 11.46 -12.11 -16.23
CA LYS A 155 12.74 -11.92 -15.51
C LYS A 155 13.90 -12.58 -16.25
N SER A 156 13.75 -13.83 -16.66
CA SER A 156 14.79 -14.56 -17.40
C SER A 156 15.11 -13.92 -18.76
N TRP A 157 14.11 -13.36 -19.43
CA TRP A 157 14.33 -12.61 -20.66
C TRP A 157 15.16 -11.33 -20.41
N LEU A 158 14.80 -10.53 -19.41
CA LEU A 158 15.50 -9.30 -19.06
C LEU A 158 16.95 -9.59 -18.67
N GLN A 159 17.19 -10.59 -17.82
CA GLN A 159 18.52 -11.02 -17.42
C GLN A 159 19.38 -11.47 -18.61
N LYS A 160 18.79 -12.27 -19.53
CA LYS A 160 19.49 -12.67 -20.77
C LYS A 160 19.85 -11.47 -21.66
N GLN A 161 18.99 -10.44 -21.73
CA GLN A 161 19.26 -9.24 -22.54
C GLN A 161 20.33 -8.36 -21.90
N ILE A 162 20.34 -8.22 -20.57
CA ILE A 162 21.35 -7.49 -19.80
C ILE A 162 22.74 -8.13 -20.02
N ASN A 163 22.82 -9.45 -20.06
CA ASN A 163 24.10 -10.15 -20.23
C ASN A 163 24.68 -10.08 -21.65
N LYS A 164 23.91 -9.56 -22.62
CA LYS A 164 24.40 -9.39 -24.01
C LYS A 164 25.25 -8.13 -24.16
N LYS A 165 26.57 -8.26 -24.21
CA LYS A 165 27.53 -7.14 -24.40
C LYS A 165 27.25 -6.30 -25.64
N SER A 166 26.68 -6.87 -26.71
CA SER A 166 26.36 -6.17 -27.94
C SER A 166 25.37 -5.00 -27.77
N ASN A 167 24.57 -5.01 -26.74
CA ASN A 167 23.55 -3.99 -26.47
C ASN A 167 24.15 -2.68 -25.92
N TYR A 168 25.43 -2.65 -25.52
CA TYR A 168 26.03 -1.54 -24.76
C TYR A 168 27.20 -0.85 -25.45
N ASN A 169 27.70 -1.38 -26.56
CA ASN A 169 28.94 -0.92 -27.18
C ASN A 169 28.86 0.53 -27.72
N THR A 170 27.69 1.02 -28.06
CA THR A 170 27.49 2.37 -28.61
C THR A 170 26.32 3.05 -27.87
N ILE A 171 26.39 4.38 -27.71
CA ILE A 171 25.31 5.18 -27.09
C ILE A 171 23.96 4.94 -27.78
N LYS A 172 23.96 4.88 -29.12
CA LYS A 172 22.74 4.62 -29.90
C LYS A 172 22.13 3.26 -29.54
N LYS A 173 22.92 2.20 -29.52
CA LYS A 173 22.44 0.85 -29.13
C LYS A 173 21.93 0.78 -27.72
N ARG A 174 22.50 1.57 -26.78
CA ARG A 174 21.99 1.67 -25.41
C ARG A 174 20.63 2.33 -25.37
N ASN A 175 20.43 3.42 -26.10
CA ASN A 175 19.13 4.08 -26.20
C ASN A 175 18.08 3.14 -26.80
N ASP A 176 18.38 2.48 -27.92
CA ASP A 176 17.47 1.51 -28.53
C ASP A 176 17.12 0.36 -27.57
N PHE A 177 18.08 -0.05 -26.75
CA PHE A 177 17.86 -1.07 -25.72
C PHE A 177 16.97 -0.58 -24.59
N VAL A 178 17.17 0.64 -24.12
CA VAL A 178 16.31 1.28 -23.09
C VAL A 178 14.87 1.42 -23.60
N GLU A 179 14.68 1.88 -24.84
CA GLU A 179 13.36 1.95 -25.46
C GLU A 179 12.69 0.58 -25.50
N LYS A 180 13.42 -0.43 -25.95
CA LYS A 180 12.92 -1.81 -26.03
C LYS A 180 12.51 -2.37 -24.65
N ILE A 181 13.24 -2.05 -23.56
CA ILE A 181 12.89 -2.43 -22.19
C ILE A 181 11.62 -1.71 -21.77
N TYR A 182 11.60 -0.39 -21.97
CA TYR A 182 10.47 0.45 -21.58
C TYR A 182 9.18 0.05 -22.31
N ASP A 183 9.21 -0.15 -23.64
CA ASP A 183 8.05 -0.55 -24.44
C ASP A 183 7.50 -1.94 -24.04
N LYS A 184 8.35 -2.81 -23.51
CA LYS A 184 7.95 -4.09 -22.91
C LYS A 184 7.40 -3.96 -21.49
N GLY A 185 7.29 -2.73 -20.94
CA GLY A 185 6.75 -2.45 -19.64
C GLY A 185 7.64 -2.87 -18.47
N TYR A 186 8.97 -2.88 -18.63
CA TYR A 186 9.91 -3.01 -17.51
C TYR A 186 10.18 -1.65 -16.90
N SER A 187 10.36 -1.65 -15.58
CA SER A 187 10.69 -0.47 -14.79
C SER A 187 12.13 -0.52 -14.26
N GLY A 188 12.62 0.61 -13.72
CA GLY A 188 13.89 0.64 -13.02
C GLY A 188 13.93 -0.30 -11.80
N LEU A 189 12.80 -0.59 -11.19
CA LEU A 189 12.70 -1.57 -10.07
C LEU A 189 13.01 -3.00 -10.54
N ASP A 190 12.58 -3.38 -11.76
CA ASP A 190 12.90 -4.70 -12.32
C ASP A 190 14.42 -4.85 -12.56
N LEU A 191 15.09 -3.75 -12.95
CA LEU A 191 16.54 -3.71 -13.09
C LEU A 191 17.25 -3.79 -11.75
N LEU A 192 16.74 -3.07 -10.74
CA LEU A 192 17.29 -3.10 -9.39
C LEU A 192 17.32 -4.53 -8.84
N GLU A 193 16.21 -5.25 -8.97
CA GLU A 193 16.10 -6.64 -8.50
C GLU A 193 17.16 -7.56 -9.15
N ILE A 194 17.48 -7.33 -10.43
CA ILE A 194 18.53 -8.09 -11.13
C ILE A 194 19.92 -7.71 -10.60
N ILE A 195 20.17 -6.41 -10.41
CA ILE A 195 21.44 -5.91 -9.87
C ILE A 195 21.69 -6.42 -8.45
N GLU A 196 20.65 -6.44 -7.62
CA GLU A 196 20.72 -6.97 -6.26
C GLU A 196 21.10 -8.45 -6.21
N ASN A 197 20.63 -9.23 -7.18
CA ASN A 197 20.96 -10.65 -7.27
C ASN A 197 22.35 -10.91 -7.87
N ASP A 198 22.85 -9.99 -8.72
CA ASP A 198 24.12 -10.15 -9.43
C ASP A 198 25.31 -9.62 -8.62
N LYS A 199 25.11 -8.59 -7.80
CA LYS A 199 26.15 -7.95 -6.99
C LYS A 199 26.10 -8.40 -5.53
N THR A 200 27.28 -8.54 -4.94
CA THR A 200 27.43 -8.92 -3.54
C THR A 200 28.28 -7.91 -2.77
N GLY A 201 28.14 -7.88 -1.45
CA GLY A 201 28.98 -7.06 -0.56
C GLY A 201 28.74 -5.55 -0.72
N LYS A 202 29.81 -4.75 -0.61
CA LYS A 202 29.76 -3.28 -0.62
C LYS A 202 29.19 -2.70 -1.91
N ASP A 203 29.49 -3.31 -3.04
CA ASP A 203 29.03 -2.82 -4.35
C ASP A 203 27.50 -2.82 -4.44
N LYS A 204 26.83 -3.83 -3.89
CA LYS A 204 25.36 -3.88 -3.84
C LYS A 204 24.78 -2.64 -3.17
N TYR A 205 25.30 -2.26 -2.01
CA TYR A 205 24.79 -1.10 -1.26
C TYR A 205 25.03 0.23 -2.00
N LEU A 206 26.18 0.35 -2.71
CA LEU A 206 26.46 1.52 -3.51
C LEU A 206 25.47 1.69 -4.67
N TYR A 207 25.07 0.59 -5.33
CA TYR A 207 24.02 0.63 -6.35
C TYR A 207 22.66 1.01 -5.78
N LEU A 208 22.32 0.54 -4.58
CA LEU A 208 21.06 0.89 -3.91
C LEU A 208 20.99 2.38 -3.55
N ILE A 209 22.05 2.94 -2.99
CA ILE A 209 22.15 4.36 -2.64
C ILE A 209 22.04 5.22 -3.90
N TYR A 210 22.74 4.85 -4.97
CA TYR A 210 22.66 5.55 -6.25
C TYR A 210 21.27 5.49 -6.87
N PHE A 211 20.63 4.31 -6.80
CA PHE A 211 19.26 4.13 -7.29
C PHE A 211 18.28 5.04 -6.56
N ASP A 212 18.36 5.11 -5.24
CA ASP A 212 17.45 5.93 -4.43
C ASP A 212 17.64 7.43 -4.72
N LYS A 213 18.88 7.89 -4.84
CA LYS A 213 19.21 9.26 -5.23
C LYS A 213 18.63 9.61 -6.59
N ILE A 214 18.95 8.83 -7.63
CA ILE A 214 18.49 9.10 -9.00
C ILE A 214 16.97 9.04 -9.12
N ARG A 215 16.32 8.11 -8.40
CA ARG A 215 14.88 7.98 -8.44
C ARG A 215 14.15 9.26 -7.99
N SER A 216 14.73 10.01 -7.06
CA SER A 216 14.17 11.30 -6.62
C SER A 216 14.34 12.41 -7.66
N GLU A 217 15.38 12.34 -8.50
CA GLU A 217 15.73 13.37 -9.47
C GLU A 217 15.05 13.18 -10.84
N TYR A 218 14.94 11.93 -11.30
CA TYR A 218 14.40 11.62 -12.62
C TYR A 218 12.90 11.33 -12.59
N ARG A 219 12.12 12.17 -13.26
CA ARG A 219 10.67 11.96 -13.47
C ARG A 219 10.39 11.03 -14.66
N ASN A 220 11.32 10.97 -15.63
CA ASN A 220 11.15 10.16 -16.82
C ASN A 220 11.77 8.78 -16.64
N GLU A 221 10.93 7.74 -16.68
CA GLU A 221 11.36 6.36 -16.46
C GLU A 221 12.40 5.88 -17.50
N LYS A 222 12.32 6.33 -18.76
CA LYS A 222 13.34 5.96 -19.78
C LYS A 222 14.72 6.50 -19.42
N LEU A 223 14.79 7.76 -18.97
CA LEU A 223 16.06 8.37 -18.54
C LEU A 223 16.58 7.70 -17.26
N PHE A 224 15.69 7.34 -16.38
CA PHE A 224 16.03 6.62 -15.15
C PHE A 224 16.63 5.22 -15.47
N ILE A 225 15.98 4.44 -16.34
CA ILE A 225 16.50 3.16 -16.82
C ILE A 225 17.87 3.33 -17.49
N PHE A 226 18.02 4.37 -18.32
CA PHE A 226 19.27 4.67 -19.02
C PHE A 226 20.40 4.97 -18.03
N ALA A 227 20.15 5.79 -17.01
CA ALA A 227 21.14 6.14 -15.99
C ALA A 227 21.59 4.91 -15.20
N ILE A 228 20.66 4.04 -14.77
CA ILE A 228 20.98 2.80 -14.06
C ILE A 228 21.85 1.87 -14.92
N LEU A 229 21.48 1.67 -16.19
CA LEU A 229 22.24 0.81 -17.10
C LEU A 229 23.62 1.38 -17.41
N ASN A 230 23.78 2.69 -17.59
CA ASN A 230 25.07 3.33 -17.73
C ASN A 230 25.97 3.11 -16.53
N LEU A 231 25.45 3.28 -15.33
CA LEU A 231 26.21 3.01 -14.13
C LEU A 231 26.64 1.54 -14.07
N TYR A 232 25.72 0.62 -14.31
CA TYR A 232 25.96 -0.81 -14.22
C TYR A 232 27.03 -1.32 -15.18
N PHE A 233 27.07 -0.78 -16.44
CA PHE A 233 27.97 -1.27 -17.48
C PHE A 233 29.26 -0.48 -17.62
N MET A 234 29.22 0.84 -17.36
CA MET A 234 30.36 1.71 -17.69
C MET A 234 31.29 1.95 -16.50
N ARG A 235 30.80 1.83 -15.27
CA ARG A 235 31.61 2.09 -14.08
C ARG A 235 32.04 0.80 -13.41
N LYS A 236 33.33 0.52 -13.48
CA LYS A 236 33.93 -0.66 -12.85
C LYS A 236 34.21 -0.48 -11.35
N LYS A 237 34.34 0.76 -10.87
CA LYS A 237 34.56 1.09 -9.45
C LYS A 237 33.60 2.23 -9.06
N LEU A 238 32.75 1.97 -8.10
CA LEU A 238 31.85 2.93 -7.49
C LEU A 238 32.46 3.36 -6.14
N ASN A 239 32.68 4.67 -5.96
CA ASN A 239 33.03 5.26 -4.66
C ASN A 239 31.86 6.16 -4.21
N LEU A 240 31.63 6.24 -2.90
CA LEU A 240 30.57 7.06 -2.30
C LEU A 240 30.67 8.54 -2.70
N GLU A 241 31.87 9.09 -2.73
CA GLU A 241 32.15 10.47 -3.13
C GLU A 241 31.62 10.77 -4.56
N ASN A 242 31.93 9.89 -5.52
CA ASN A 242 31.46 10.03 -6.90
C ASN A 242 29.94 9.90 -7.05
N ILE A 243 29.26 9.25 -6.09
CA ILE A 243 27.80 9.12 -6.10
C ILE A 243 27.14 10.37 -5.52
N LEU A 244 27.79 11.03 -4.54
CA LEU A 244 27.27 12.23 -3.90
C LEU A 244 27.43 13.49 -4.77
N GLU A 245 28.47 13.53 -5.61
CA GLU A 245 28.75 14.65 -6.54
C GLU A 245 27.98 14.57 -7.88
N MET A 246 27.26 13.51 -8.15
CA MET A 246 26.39 13.31 -9.32
C MET A 246 24.97 13.73 -9.03
#